data_e32eefc77a477dd372d82a1e0c7709cc
#
_entry.id   e32eefc77a477dd372d82a1e0c7709cc
#
_cell.length_a   1.000
_cell.length_b   1.000
_cell.length_c   1.000
_cell.angle_alpha   90.00
_cell.angle_beta   90.00
_cell.angle_gamma   90.00
#
_symmetry.space_group_name_H-M   'P 1'
#
loop_
_entity.id
_entity.type
_entity.pdbx_description
1 polymer ?
#
loop_
_entity_poly.entity_id
_entity_poly.type
_entity_poly.pdbx_seq_one_letter_code
_entity_poly.pdbx_strand_id
1 'polypeptide(L)'
;MNGHWIDIKAHDGGNFGAYVSTPPKVTAGGPGIMLIQEIWGVNQHIRDVADQYAMDGFTVFAPDVFWRQQPRVDLGYNETDNPKAFAFMGALDRLNAVKDLASVANALRSHCESVGDGVGKIASVGYCMGGALSFMCAASGSVDAAVCYYGGGIHTMLDRAPHIKVPMLMHFAENDGHIPMSAVESVQAAFKGRDDVRIDVYAGVDHGFNCWGRAMYNQQAAALAHGRSLAFLAKTIC
;
A
#
# COMPACT_ATOMS: atom_id res chain seq x y z
N MET A 1 -7.18 5.39 -18.55
CA MET A 1 -7.95 4.29 -17.94
C MET A 1 -9.24 4.85 -17.36
N ASN A 2 -10.31 4.06 -17.28
CA ASN A 2 -11.60 4.53 -16.73
C ASN A 2 -11.69 4.13 -15.24
N GLY A 3 -10.80 4.69 -14.42
CA GLY A 3 -10.92 4.50 -12.99
C GLY A 3 -12.20 5.16 -12.46
N HIS A 4 -12.83 4.55 -11.48
CA HIS A 4 -14.08 5.04 -10.90
C HIS A 4 -14.09 4.73 -9.39
N TRP A 5 -15.01 5.38 -8.70
CA TRP A 5 -15.18 5.14 -7.27
C TRP A 5 -16.31 4.16 -7.01
N ILE A 6 -16.12 3.29 -6.03
CA ILE A 6 -17.15 2.41 -5.49
C ILE A 6 -17.30 2.65 -3.99
N ASP A 7 -18.39 2.19 -3.41
CA ASP A 7 -18.59 2.18 -1.96
C ASP A 7 -18.26 0.79 -1.39
N ILE A 8 -17.47 0.78 -0.32
CA ILE A 8 -17.11 -0.41 0.45
C ILE A 8 -17.80 -0.34 1.81
N LYS A 9 -18.35 -1.46 2.26
CA LYS A 9 -18.93 -1.55 3.61
C LYS A 9 -17.81 -1.70 4.65
N ALA A 10 -17.75 -0.79 5.60
CA ALA A 10 -16.79 -0.83 6.70
C ALA A 10 -17.11 -1.98 7.68
N HIS A 11 -16.11 -2.38 8.47
CA HIS A 11 -16.25 -3.47 9.44
C HIS A 11 -17.35 -3.23 10.51
N ASP A 12 -17.68 -1.98 10.78
CA ASP A 12 -18.69 -1.54 11.76
C ASP A 12 -20.03 -1.10 11.14
N GLY A 13 -20.20 -1.30 9.81
CA GLY A 13 -21.45 -1.04 9.09
C GLY A 13 -21.52 0.31 8.36
N GLY A 14 -20.52 1.21 8.51
CA GLY A 14 -20.39 2.42 7.69
C GLY A 14 -20.05 2.10 6.23
N ASN A 15 -20.11 3.11 5.35
CA ASN A 15 -19.68 2.99 3.95
C ASN A 15 -18.61 4.02 3.66
N PHE A 16 -17.62 3.64 2.87
CA PHE A 16 -16.54 4.53 2.45
C PHE A 16 -16.07 4.21 1.03
N GLY A 17 -15.45 5.20 0.39
CA GLY A 17 -15.05 5.09 -1.00
C GLY A 17 -13.76 4.30 -1.19
N ALA A 18 -13.70 3.58 -2.31
CA ALA A 18 -12.44 3.10 -2.88
C ALA A 18 -12.39 3.48 -4.37
N TYR A 19 -11.24 4.00 -4.82
CA TYR A 19 -11.00 4.19 -6.24
C TYR A 19 -10.59 2.85 -6.86
N VAL A 20 -11.25 2.49 -7.95
CA VAL A 20 -11.04 1.22 -8.64
C VAL A 20 -10.40 1.47 -9.99
N SER A 21 -9.35 0.72 -10.30
CA SER A 21 -8.78 0.64 -11.63
C SER A 21 -8.64 -0.83 -12.04
N THR A 22 -9.07 -1.15 -13.26
CA THR A 22 -9.08 -2.53 -13.77
C THR A 22 -8.25 -2.65 -15.04
N PRO A 23 -7.65 -3.83 -15.29
CA PRO A 23 -6.93 -4.08 -16.54
C PRO A 23 -7.82 -3.86 -17.77
N PRO A 24 -7.25 -3.46 -18.93
CA PRO A 24 -8.01 -3.34 -20.18
C PRO A 24 -8.66 -4.66 -20.63
N LYS A 25 -8.07 -5.78 -20.25
CA LYS A 25 -8.65 -7.12 -20.38
C LYS A 25 -8.63 -7.75 -18.99
N VAL A 26 -9.80 -7.89 -18.40
CA VAL A 26 -9.94 -8.66 -17.16
C VAL A 26 -9.78 -10.13 -17.54
N THR A 27 -8.71 -10.74 -17.08
CA THR A 27 -8.56 -12.20 -17.13
C THR A 27 -9.28 -12.77 -15.94
N ALA A 28 -10.08 -13.80 -16.18
CA ALA A 28 -10.80 -14.51 -15.16
C ALA A 28 -9.89 -14.90 -13.97
N GLY A 29 -10.27 -14.52 -12.74
CA GLY A 29 -9.51 -14.84 -11.53
C GLY A 29 -8.19 -14.06 -11.37
N GLY A 30 -8.06 -12.90 -12.02
CA GLY A 30 -6.85 -12.09 -11.95
C GLY A 30 -6.52 -11.62 -10.53
N PRO A 31 -5.21 -11.35 -10.25
CA PRO A 31 -4.77 -10.93 -8.92
C PRO A 31 -5.23 -9.53 -8.56
N GLY A 32 -5.48 -9.30 -7.27
CA GLY A 32 -5.92 -8.00 -6.76
C GLY A 32 -4.84 -7.27 -5.98
N ILE A 33 -4.79 -5.95 -6.11
CA ILE A 33 -3.96 -5.07 -5.29
C ILE A 33 -4.85 -4.12 -4.49
N MET A 34 -4.73 -4.16 -3.17
CA MET A 34 -5.20 -3.10 -2.29
C MET A 34 -4.09 -2.06 -2.17
N LEU A 35 -4.28 -0.90 -2.82
CA LEU A 35 -3.31 0.18 -2.88
C LEU A 35 -3.57 1.20 -1.76
N ILE A 36 -2.64 1.32 -0.82
CA ILE A 36 -2.83 2.14 0.38
C ILE A 36 -2.07 3.45 0.24
N GLN A 37 -2.81 4.55 0.34
CA GLN A 37 -2.39 5.94 0.16
C GLN A 37 -1.28 6.40 1.10
N GLU A 38 -0.60 7.47 0.71
CA GLU A 38 0.21 8.31 1.59
C GLU A 38 -0.70 9.21 2.47
N ILE A 39 -0.14 10.22 3.12
CA ILE A 39 -0.89 11.13 4.00
C ILE A 39 -1.78 12.15 3.27
N TRP A 40 -1.72 12.25 1.94
CA TRP A 40 -2.48 13.21 1.13
C TRP A 40 -3.80 12.68 0.58
N GLY A 41 -4.22 11.50 1.03
CA GLY A 41 -5.47 10.89 0.55
C GLY A 41 -5.29 10.09 -0.74
N VAL A 42 -6.40 9.65 -1.32
CA VAL A 42 -6.44 9.03 -2.66
C VAL A 42 -6.37 10.13 -3.71
N ASN A 43 -5.27 10.88 -3.69
CA ASN A 43 -5.02 12.00 -4.58
C ASN A 43 -4.67 11.54 -6.00
N GLN A 44 -4.40 12.50 -6.91
CA GLN A 44 -4.13 12.18 -8.30
C GLN A 44 -2.96 11.20 -8.45
N HIS A 45 -1.87 11.36 -7.67
CA HIS A 45 -0.72 10.45 -7.73
C HIS A 45 -1.12 8.99 -7.39
N ILE A 46 -1.90 8.78 -6.33
CA ILE A 46 -2.36 7.43 -5.94
C ILE A 46 -3.29 6.84 -6.99
N ARG A 47 -4.15 7.65 -7.62
CA ARG A 47 -5.00 7.20 -8.74
C ARG A 47 -4.17 6.81 -9.95
N ASP A 48 -3.12 7.59 -10.29
CA ASP A 48 -2.20 7.28 -11.38
C ASP A 48 -1.40 6.00 -11.11
N VAL A 49 -0.97 5.77 -9.86
CA VAL A 49 -0.33 4.51 -9.45
C VAL A 49 -1.30 3.33 -9.55
N ALA A 50 -2.57 3.52 -9.18
CA ALA A 50 -3.59 2.48 -9.37
C ALA A 50 -3.77 2.13 -10.86
N ASP A 51 -3.80 3.14 -11.72
CA ASP A 51 -3.89 2.96 -13.18
C ASP A 51 -2.64 2.27 -13.73
N GLN A 52 -1.44 2.58 -13.21
CA GLN A 52 -0.20 1.92 -13.60
C GLN A 52 -0.24 0.41 -13.28
N TYR A 53 -0.60 0.02 -12.05
CA TYR A 53 -0.73 -1.40 -11.69
C TYR A 53 -1.86 -2.10 -12.48
N ALA A 54 -2.91 -1.37 -12.84
CA ALA A 54 -3.95 -1.94 -13.70
C ALA A 54 -3.46 -2.20 -15.13
N MET A 55 -2.56 -1.35 -15.67
CA MET A 55 -1.86 -1.62 -16.95
C MET A 55 -0.94 -2.83 -16.84
N ASP A 56 -0.37 -3.09 -15.67
CA ASP A 56 0.45 -4.27 -15.39
C ASP A 56 -0.39 -5.56 -15.19
N GLY A 57 -1.73 -5.45 -15.25
CA GLY A 57 -2.64 -6.61 -15.24
C GLY A 57 -3.36 -6.88 -13.92
N PHE A 58 -3.25 -6.00 -12.92
CA PHE A 58 -3.89 -6.17 -11.61
C PHE A 58 -5.23 -5.43 -11.52
N THR A 59 -6.20 -6.02 -10.82
CA THR A 59 -7.36 -5.25 -10.35
C THR A 59 -6.96 -4.49 -9.09
N VAL A 60 -7.14 -3.17 -9.08
CA VAL A 60 -6.65 -2.30 -8.01
C VAL A 60 -7.79 -1.59 -7.30
N PHE A 61 -7.85 -1.71 -5.98
CA PHE A 61 -8.73 -0.92 -5.11
C PHE A 61 -7.86 -0.03 -4.23
N ALA A 62 -8.03 1.29 -4.37
CA ALA A 62 -7.36 2.29 -3.53
C ALA A 62 -8.39 2.90 -2.55
N PRO A 63 -8.48 2.38 -1.30
CA PRO A 63 -9.46 2.83 -0.32
C PRO A 63 -9.13 4.20 0.26
N ASP A 64 -10.17 4.98 0.58
CA ASP A 64 -10.07 6.20 1.35
C ASP A 64 -9.85 5.89 2.83
N VAL A 65 -8.60 5.93 3.28
CA VAL A 65 -8.23 5.60 4.67
C VAL A 65 -8.69 6.68 5.67
N PHE A 66 -8.90 7.90 5.19
CA PHE A 66 -9.28 9.03 6.03
C PHE A 66 -10.80 9.26 6.16
N TRP A 67 -11.62 8.42 5.54
CA TRP A 67 -13.06 8.59 5.42
C TRP A 67 -13.81 8.88 6.73
N ARG A 68 -13.30 8.34 7.87
CA ARG A 68 -13.91 8.58 9.19
C ARG A 68 -13.67 9.99 9.71
N GLN A 69 -12.67 10.68 9.19
CA GLN A 69 -12.35 12.08 9.52
C GLN A 69 -12.98 13.01 8.48
N GLN A 70 -12.71 12.73 7.20
CA GLN A 70 -13.26 13.45 6.06
C GLN A 70 -13.28 12.52 4.84
N PRO A 71 -14.44 12.30 4.19
CA PRO A 71 -14.50 11.54 2.96
C PRO A 71 -13.77 12.22 1.80
N ARG A 72 -13.14 11.41 0.96
CA ARG A 72 -12.54 11.85 -0.30
C ARG A 72 -11.45 12.92 -0.14
N VAL A 73 -10.58 12.72 0.85
CA VAL A 73 -9.39 13.58 1.00
C VAL A 73 -8.53 13.45 -0.26
N ASP A 74 -8.27 14.59 -0.91
CA ASP A 74 -7.49 14.74 -2.15
C ASP A 74 -6.64 16.00 -2.03
N LEU A 75 -5.43 15.85 -1.45
CA LEU A 75 -4.53 16.95 -1.14
C LEU A 75 -3.33 16.94 -2.09
N GLY A 76 -2.81 18.15 -2.37
CA GLY A 76 -1.58 18.34 -3.11
C GLY A 76 -0.33 18.30 -2.21
N TYR A 77 0.84 18.25 -2.85
CA TYR A 77 2.15 18.27 -2.18
C TYR A 77 2.68 19.71 -2.02
N ASN A 78 1.93 20.55 -1.33
CA ASN A 78 2.21 21.98 -1.18
C ASN A 78 2.12 22.44 0.29
N GLU A 79 2.63 23.65 0.57
CA GLU A 79 2.70 24.20 1.92
C GLU A 79 1.32 24.37 2.59
N THR A 80 0.25 24.58 1.81
CA THR A 80 -1.11 24.75 2.32
C THR A 80 -1.74 23.42 2.73
N ASP A 81 -1.45 22.36 1.99
CA ASP A 81 -2.06 21.05 2.19
C ASP A 81 -1.26 20.14 3.13
N ASN A 82 0.05 20.31 3.21
CA ASN A 82 0.90 19.50 4.09
C ASN A 82 0.45 19.52 5.56
N PRO A 83 0.12 20.67 6.20
CA PRO A 83 -0.37 20.67 7.58
C PRO A 83 -1.66 19.88 7.76
N LYS A 84 -2.58 19.91 6.79
CA LYS A 84 -3.82 19.13 6.81
C LYS A 84 -3.53 17.62 6.70
N ALA A 85 -2.62 17.25 5.79
CA ALA A 85 -2.20 15.85 5.61
C ALA A 85 -1.60 15.28 6.90
N PHE A 86 -0.73 16.03 7.59
CA PHE A 86 -0.19 15.64 8.89
C PHE A 86 -1.26 15.56 9.99
N ALA A 87 -2.26 16.46 9.99
CA ALA A 87 -3.37 16.42 10.93
C ALA A 87 -4.21 15.14 10.73
N PHE A 88 -4.55 14.77 9.48
CA PHE A 88 -5.25 13.53 9.17
C PHE A 88 -4.46 12.30 9.63
N MET A 89 -3.15 12.26 9.35
CA MET A 89 -2.29 11.17 9.80
C MET A 89 -2.23 11.06 11.32
N GLY A 90 -2.11 12.21 12.02
CA GLY A 90 -2.03 12.26 13.49
C GLY A 90 -3.31 11.82 14.20
N ALA A 91 -4.48 12.05 13.57
CA ALA A 91 -5.78 11.66 14.10
C ALA A 91 -6.24 10.26 13.65
N LEU A 92 -5.44 9.55 12.83
CA LEU A 92 -5.83 8.24 12.31
C LEU A 92 -5.78 7.15 13.38
N ASP A 93 -6.92 6.54 13.67
CA ASP A 93 -6.97 5.27 14.40
C ASP A 93 -6.54 4.13 13.47
N ARG A 94 -5.25 3.77 13.57
CA ARG A 94 -4.65 2.73 12.72
C ARG A 94 -5.27 1.35 12.91
N LEU A 95 -5.75 1.03 14.12
CA LEU A 95 -6.37 -0.28 14.37
C LEU A 95 -7.74 -0.39 13.68
N ASN A 96 -8.54 0.67 13.74
CA ASN A 96 -9.79 0.72 12.98
C ASN A 96 -9.55 0.79 11.47
N ALA A 97 -8.54 1.54 11.02
CA ALA A 97 -8.16 1.57 9.61
C ALA A 97 -7.79 0.17 9.07
N VAL A 98 -7.04 -0.63 9.82
CA VAL A 98 -6.70 -2.02 9.42
C VAL A 98 -7.94 -2.91 9.33
N LYS A 99 -8.93 -2.74 10.20
CA LYS A 99 -10.21 -3.48 10.10
C LYS A 99 -11.00 -3.07 8.85
N ASP A 100 -11.04 -1.78 8.52
CA ASP A 100 -11.65 -1.30 7.29
C ASP A 100 -10.88 -1.83 6.05
N LEU A 101 -9.55 -1.82 6.09
CA LEU A 101 -8.71 -2.40 5.03
C LEU A 101 -8.94 -3.91 4.85
N ALA A 102 -9.21 -4.65 5.93
CA ALA A 102 -9.62 -6.06 5.82
C ALA A 102 -10.97 -6.21 5.08
N SER A 103 -11.92 -5.30 5.29
CA SER A 103 -13.17 -5.27 4.52
C SER A 103 -12.92 -4.98 3.04
N VAL A 104 -11.97 -4.09 2.73
CA VAL A 104 -11.55 -3.81 1.33
C VAL A 104 -10.92 -5.06 0.70
N ALA A 105 -10.01 -5.73 1.41
CA ALA A 105 -9.37 -6.95 0.92
C ALA A 105 -10.41 -8.04 0.60
N ASN A 106 -11.42 -8.23 1.45
CA ASN A 106 -12.52 -9.16 1.20
C ASN A 106 -13.36 -8.75 -0.02
N ALA A 107 -13.71 -7.48 -0.15
CA ALA A 107 -14.46 -6.97 -1.30
C ALA A 107 -13.68 -7.14 -2.61
N LEU A 108 -12.37 -6.84 -2.59
CA LEU A 108 -11.49 -7.01 -3.74
C LEU A 108 -11.35 -8.49 -4.11
N ARG A 109 -11.19 -9.39 -3.13
CA ARG A 109 -11.14 -10.84 -3.35
C ARG A 109 -12.42 -11.33 -4.02
N SER A 110 -13.58 -10.98 -3.47
CA SER A 110 -14.88 -11.33 -4.07
C SER A 110 -15.06 -10.77 -5.47
N HIS A 111 -14.56 -9.55 -5.74
CA HIS A 111 -14.56 -8.98 -7.09
C HIS A 111 -13.70 -9.82 -8.04
N CYS A 112 -12.46 -10.13 -7.68
CA CYS A 112 -11.55 -10.94 -8.50
C CYS A 112 -12.12 -12.36 -8.76
N GLU A 113 -12.74 -12.99 -7.77
CA GLU A 113 -13.41 -14.29 -7.91
C GLU A 113 -14.62 -14.24 -8.84
N SER A 114 -15.40 -13.14 -8.79
CA SER A 114 -16.64 -13.00 -9.59
C SER A 114 -16.38 -12.86 -11.09
N VAL A 115 -15.20 -12.38 -11.47
CA VAL A 115 -14.82 -12.19 -12.88
C VAL A 115 -14.01 -13.36 -13.45
N GLY A 116 -13.90 -14.49 -12.71
CA GLY A 116 -13.14 -15.64 -13.17
C GLY A 116 -13.21 -16.93 -12.36
N ASP A 117 -12.59 -17.99 -12.86
CA ASP A 117 -12.58 -19.34 -12.26
C ASP A 117 -11.46 -19.57 -11.22
N GLY A 118 -10.75 -18.52 -10.80
CA GLY A 118 -9.61 -18.62 -9.90
C GLY A 118 -9.88 -18.10 -8.49
N VAL A 119 -9.12 -18.60 -7.51
CA VAL A 119 -9.07 -18.01 -6.17
C VAL A 119 -8.27 -16.71 -6.25
N GLY A 120 -8.95 -15.57 -6.21
CA GLY A 120 -8.32 -14.25 -6.28
C GLY A 120 -7.39 -14.01 -5.09
N LYS A 121 -6.08 -14.10 -5.29
CA LYS A 121 -5.11 -13.69 -4.27
C LYS A 121 -4.99 -12.18 -4.25
N ILE A 122 -4.82 -11.63 -3.05
CA ILE A 122 -4.79 -10.19 -2.81
C ILE A 122 -3.47 -9.78 -2.15
N ALA A 123 -2.78 -8.83 -2.76
CA ALA A 123 -1.67 -8.16 -2.09
C ALA A 123 -2.08 -6.76 -1.62
N SER A 124 -1.47 -6.29 -0.53
CA SER A 124 -1.45 -4.86 -0.21
C SER A 124 -0.15 -4.24 -0.75
N VAL A 125 -0.27 -3.05 -1.34
CA VAL A 125 0.86 -2.19 -1.71
C VAL A 125 0.61 -0.84 -1.06
N GLY A 126 1.52 -0.39 -0.21
CA GLY A 126 1.32 0.85 0.53
C GLY A 126 2.54 1.76 0.50
N TYR A 127 2.29 3.07 0.51
CA TYR A 127 3.31 4.11 0.45
C TYR A 127 3.31 4.95 1.72
N CYS A 128 4.46 5.25 2.30
CA CYS A 128 4.60 6.06 3.51
C CYS A 128 3.76 5.53 4.68
N MET A 129 2.77 6.26 5.17
CA MET A 129 1.76 5.80 6.12
C MET A 129 1.10 4.50 5.63
N GLY A 130 0.77 4.41 4.34
CA GLY A 130 0.21 3.22 3.72
C GLY A 130 1.16 2.03 3.74
N GLY A 131 2.47 2.24 3.68
CA GLY A 131 3.48 1.19 3.84
C GLY A 131 3.43 0.57 5.24
N ALA A 132 3.26 1.39 6.28
CA ALA A 132 3.06 0.90 7.63
C ALA A 132 1.70 0.16 7.78
N LEU A 133 0.63 0.66 7.15
CA LEU A 133 -0.67 -0.03 7.14
C LEU A 133 -0.62 -1.34 6.37
N SER A 134 0.13 -1.42 5.27
CA SER A 134 0.37 -2.67 4.53
C SER A 134 1.06 -3.74 5.41
N PHE A 135 2.07 -3.33 6.18
CA PHE A 135 2.70 -4.19 7.21
C PHE A 135 1.67 -4.69 8.24
N MET A 136 0.80 -3.81 8.73
CA MET A 136 -0.25 -4.19 9.69
C MET A 136 -1.30 -5.12 9.06
N CYS A 137 -1.65 -4.93 7.78
CA CYS A 137 -2.55 -5.85 7.05
C CYS A 137 -1.93 -7.24 6.91
N ALA A 138 -0.63 -7.35 6.64
CA ALA A 138 0.08 -8.63 6.63
C ALA A 138 0.05 -9.31 8.01
N ALA A 139 0.26 -8.54 9.08
CA ALA A 139 0.22 -9.04 10.46
C ALA A 139 -1.19 -9.47 10.90
N SER A 140 -2.25 -8.87 10.36
CA SER A 140 -3.64 -9.26 10.61
C SER A 140 -4.11 -10.47 9.79
N GLY A 141 -3.32 -10.91 8.79
CA GLY A 141 -3.69 -12.01 7.89
C GLY A 141 -4.78 -11.65 6.87
N SER A 142 -5.03 -10.36 6.62
CA SER A 142 -6.07 -9.93 5.69
C SER A 142 -5.65 -9.98 4.21
N VAL A 143 -4.36 -10.16 3.92
CA VAL A 143 -3.79 -10.19 2.58
C VAL A 143 -2.88 -11.42 2.40
N ASP A 144 -2.64 -11.81 1.14
CA ASP A 144 -1.82 -12.98 0.79
C ASP A 144 -0.35 -12.61 0.53
N ALA A 145 -0.06 -11.32 0.31
CA ALA A 145 1.28 -10.74 0.21
C ALA A 145 1.24 -9.25 0.55
N ALA A 146 2.38 -8.66 0.90
CA ALA A 146 2.47 -7.24 1.21
C ALA A 146 3.71 -6.58 0.61
N VAL A 147 3.55 -5.37 0.06
CA VAL A 147 4.63 -4.49 -0.38
C VAL A 147 4.55 -3.18 0.41
N CYS A 148 5.65 -2.82 1.07
CA CYS A 148 5.73 -1.64 1.93
C CYS A 148 6.78 -0.68 1.38
N TYR A 149 6.38 0.44 0.80
CA TYR A 149 7.29 1.50 0.38
C TYR A 149 7.48 2.49 1.53
N TYR A 150 8.73 2.68 1.94
CA TYR A 150 9.15 3.63 2.99
C TYR A 150 8.14 3.76 4.14
N GLY A 151 7.75 2.59 4.71
CA GLY A 151 6.74 2.50 5.74
C GLY A 151 7.20 3.06 7.09
N GLY A 152 6.81 4.29 7.39
CA GLY A 152 7.19 4.97 8.62
C GLY A 152 6.60 4.31 9.86
N GLY A 153 7.46 4.02 10.86
CA GLY A 153 7.03 3.45 12.14
C GLY A 153 6.95 1.91 12.17
N ILE A 154 7.28 1.19 11.08
CA ILE A 154 7.33 -0.29 11.11
C ILE A 154 8.26 -0.79 12.22
N HIS A 155 9.42 -0.14 12.44
CA HIS A 155 10.37 -0.50 13.50
C HIS A 155 9.81 -0.40 14.93
N THR A 156 8.71 0.34 15.12
CA THR A 156 8.03 0.44 16.44
C THR A 156 6.92 -0.60 16.64
N MET A 157 6.71 -1.48 15.64
CA MET A 157 5.64 -2.50 15.63
C MET A 157 6.21 -3.91 15.39
N LEU A 158 7.48 -4.15 15.71
CA LEU A 158 8.16 -5.42 15.42
C LEU A 158 7.66 -6.58 16.30
N ASP A 159 6.96 -6.29 17.38
CA ASP A 159 6.16 -7.26 18.14
C ASP A 159 5.12 -7.99 17.27
N ARG A 160 4.72 -7.39 16.15
CA ARG A 160 3.81 -7.98 15.16
C ARG A 160 4.50 -8.90 14.15
N ALA A 161 5.83 -8.82 13.99
CA ALA A 161 6.56 -9.61 13.01
C ALA A 161 6.33 -11.14 13.12
N PRO A 162 6.23 -11.74 14.33
CA PRO A 162 5.90 -13.16 14.47
C PRO A 162 4.52 -13.58 13.95
N HIS A 163 3.59 -12.61 13.82
CA HIS A 163 2.23 -12.85 13.31
C HIS A 163 2.15 -12.84 11.78
N ILE A 164 3.15 -12.25 11.10
CA ILE A 164 3.20 -12.19 9.64
C ILE A 164 3.56 -13.57 9.09
N LYS A 165 2.62 -14.19 8.36
CA LYS A 165 2.76 -15.51 7.74
C LYS A 165 2.78 -15.48 6.22
N VAL A 166 2.72 -14.29 5.64
CA VAL A 166 2.67 -14.08 4.19
C VAL A 166 4.00 -13.49 3.69
N PRO A 167 4.35 -13.69 2.41
CA PRO A 167 5.49 -13.05 1.78
C PRO A 167 5.41 -11.52 1.86
N MET A 168 6.58 -10.87 2.05
CA MET A 168 6.64 -9.42 2.14
C MET A 168 7.86 -8.85 1.43
N LEU A 169 7.66 -7.71 0.77
CA LEU A 169 8.71 -6.89 0.18
C LEU A 169 8.67 -5.49 0.80
N MET A 170 9.82 -5.02 1.30
CA MET A 170 9.94 -3.69 1.86
C MET A 170 11.00 -2.88 1.10
N HIS A 171 10.67 -1.64 0.77
CA HIS A 171 11.57 -0.69 0.11
C HIS A 171 11.86 0.47 1.06
N PHE A 172 13.11 0.70 1.41
CA PHE A 172 13.55 1.80 2.25
C PHE A 172 14.53 2.70 1.49
N ALA A 173 14.57 3.97 1.85
CA ALA A 173 15.53 4.95 1.36
C ALA A 173 16.69 5.09 2.35
N GLU A 174 17.91 5.24 1.86
CA GLU A 174 19.10 5.38 2.71
C GLU A 174 19.10 6.71 3.49
N ASN A 175 18.67 7.80 2.83
CA ASN A 175 18.69 9.15 3.40
C ASN A 175 17.30 9.58 3.94
N ASP A 176 16.45 8.63 4.33
CA ASP A 176 15.10 8.91 4.84
C ASP A 176 15.15 9.68 6.17
N GLY A 177 14.71 10.94 6.14
CA GLY A 177 14.65 11.79 7.33
C GLY A 177 13.64 11.33 8.39
N HIS A 178 12.72 10.42 8.04
CA HIS A 178 11.70 9.87 8.96
C HIS A 178 12.02 8.44 9.42
N ILE A 179 12.86 7.70 8.68
CA ILE A 179 13.19 6.30 8.95
C ILE A 179 14.71 6.15 8.93
N PRO A 180 15.41 6.40 10.06
CA PRO A 180 16.86 6.30 10.09
C PRO A 180 17.32 4.87 9.82
N MET A 181 18.53 4.70 9.31
CA MET A 181 19.09 3.37 8.97
C MET A 181 19.07 2.40 10.15
N SER A 182 19.24 2.87 11.40
CA SER A 182 19.12 2.05 12.61
C SER A 182 17.71 1.44 12.77
N ALA A 183 16.66 2.13 12.32
CA ALA A 183 15.31 1.59 12.27
C ALA A 183 15.18 0.51 11.19
N VAL A 184 15.80 0.71 10.01
CA VAL A 184 15.85 -0.29 8.94
C VAL A 184 16.60 -1.54 9.39
N GLU A 185 17.75 -1.39 10.05
CA GLU A 185 18.53 -2.49 10.62
C GLU A 185 17.72 -3.29 11.65
N SER A 186 16.91 -2.62 12.48
CA SER A 186 16.01 -3.29 13.43
C SER A 186 14.94 -4.12 12.71
N VAL A 187 14.38 -3.62 11.59
CA VAL A 187 13.45 -4.39 10.75
C VAL A 187 14.15 -5.59 10.12
N GLN A 188 15.36 -5.41 9.56
CA GLN A 188 16.15 -6.51 8.99
C GLN A 188 16.46 -7.60 10.02
N ALA A 189 16.79 -7.20 11.24
CA ALA A 189 17.05 -8.13 12.34
C ALA A 189 15.80 -8.94 12.73
N ALA A 190 14.61 -8.31 12.75
CA ALA A 190 13.35 -8.96 13.09
C ALA A 190 12.92 -10.03 12.07
N PHE A 191 13.32 -9.88 10.81
CA PHE A 191 13.03 -10.82 9.73
C PHE A 191 14.19 -11.71 9.31
N LYS A 192 15.29 -11.72 10.11
CA LYS A 192 16.45 -12.56 9.83
C LYS A 192 16.04 -14.03 9.72
N GLY A 193 16.44 -14.68 8.63
CA GLY A 193 16.12 -16.10 8.37
C GLY A 193 14.73 -16.35 7.76
N ARG A 194 14.00 -15.30 7.37
CA ARG A 194 12.73 -15.37 6.63
C ARG A 194 13.01 -15.20 5.13
N ASP A 195 13.06 -16.30 4.38
CA ASP A 195 13.34 -16.30 2.93
C ASP A 195 12.19 -15.73 2.10
N ASP A 196 11.00 -15.63 2.69
CA ASP A 196 9.79 -15.03 2.11
C ASP A 196 9.64 -13.52 2.39
N VAL A 197 10.60 -12.92 3.12
CA VAL A 197 10.64 -11.49 3.38
C VAL A 197 11.91 -10.88 2.77
N ARG A 198 11.70 -9.92 1.86
CA ARG A 198 12.79 -9.19 1.22
C ARG A 198 12.76 -7.72 1.64
N ILE A 199 13.93 -7.18 1.94
CA ILE A 199 14.13 -5.79 2.34
C ILE A 199 15.19 -5.17 1.43
N ASP A 200 14.80 -4.19 0.63
CA ASP A 200 15.68 -3.44 -0.26
C ASP A 200 15.91 -2.02 0.28
N VAL A 201 17.16 -1.57 0.30
CA VAL A 201 17.54 -0.20 0.64
C VAL A 201 18.08 0.46 -0.64
N TYR A 202 17.61 1.68 -0.91
CA TYR A 202 17.99 2.45 -2.10
C TYR A 202 18.96 3.55 -1.69
N ALA A 203 20.19 3.48 -2.23
CA ALA A 203 21.25 4.42 -1.89
C ALA A 203 20.98 5.83 -2.41
N GLY A 204 21.33 6.84 -1.62
CA GLY A 204 21.31 8.25 -2.01
C GLY A 204 19.91 8.87 -2.20
N VAL A 205 18.82 8.16 -1.88
CA VAL A 205 17.46 8.67 -2.03
C VAL A 205 16.78 8.90 -0.68
N ASP A 206 15.75 9.73 -0.68
CA ASP A 206 15.00 10.16 0.50
C ASP A 206 13.59 9.56 0.53
N HIS A 207 12.87 9.82 1.64
CA HIS A 207 11.49 9.41 1.85
C HIS A 207 10.57 9.88 0.72
N GLY A 208 9.81 8.97 0.13
CA GLY A 208 8.91 9.30 -0.99
C GLY A 208 9.58 9.28 -2.36
N PHE A 209 10.75 8.67 -2.51
CA PHE A 209 11.49 8.60 -3.77
C PHE A 209 10.68 8.03 -4.95
N ASN A 210 9.63 7.29 -4.68
CA ASN A 210 8.75 6.70 -5.70
C ASN A 210 7.65 7.66 -6.18
N CYS A 211 7.41 8.77 -5.48
CA CYS A 211 6.33 9.69 -5.79
C CYS A 211 6.76 10.78 -6.77
N TRP A 212 6.39 10.63 -8.06
CA TRP A 212 6.75 11.61 -9.11
C TRP A 212 6.11 12.99 -8.97
N GLY A 213 5.14 13.15 -8.07
CA GLY A 213 4.56 14.45 -7.70
C GLY A 213 5.38 15.24 -6.67
N ARG A 214 6.48 14.67 -6.13
CA ARG A 214 7.27 15.25 -5.03
C ARG A 214 8.71 15.56 -5.47
N ALA A 215 9.34 16.56 -4.83
CA ALA A 215 10.70 16.98 -5.16
C ALA A 215 11.77 15.89 -4.93
N MET A 216 11.52 14.94 -3.99
CA MET A 216 12.43 13.83 -3.71
C MET A 216 12.28 12.64 -4.67
N TYR A 217 11.43 12.74 -5.70
CA TYR A 217 11.31 11.70 -6.70
C TYR A 217 12.67 11.37 -7.34
N ASN A 218 12.98 10.08 -7.36
CA ASN A 218 14.16 9.58 -8.05
C ASN A 218 13.74 8.51 -9.06
N GLN A 219 13.80 8.84 -10.34
CA GLN A 219 13.33 7.99 -11.43
C GLN A 219 13.99 6.61 -11.44
N GLN A 220 15.31 6.53 -11.21
CA GLN A 220 16.05 5.27 -11.24
C GLN A 220 15.64 4.35 -10.08
N ALA A 221 15.57 4.90 -8.86
CA ALA A 221 15.14 4.14 -7.68
C ALA A 221 13.67 3.73 -7.79
N ALA A 222 12.80 4.62 -8.27
CA ALA A 222 11.38 4.34 -8.47
C ALA A 222 11.16 3.21 -9.49
N ALA A 223 11.81 3.28 -10.65
CA ALA A 223 11.71 2.24 -11.69
C ALA A 223 12.21 0.88 -11.18
N LEU A 224 13.33 0.87 -10.44
CA LEU A 224 13.88 -0.35 -9.85
C LEU A 224 12.95 -0.93 -8.77
N ALA A 225 12.40 -0.10 -7.89
CA ALA A 225 11.49 -0.52 -6.84
C ALA A 225 10.18 -1.06 -7.43
N HIS A 226 9.61 -0.39 -8.43
CA HIS A 226 8.41 -0.86 -9.14
C HIS A 226 8.65 -2.20 -9.83
N GLY A 227 9.75 -2.36 -10.57
CA GLY A 227 10.11 -3.62 -11.22
C GLY A 227 10.29 -4.78 -10.24
N ARG A 228 10.91 -4.52 -9.06
CA ARG A 228 11.03 -5.51 -7.98
C ARG A 228 9.68 -5.88 -7.38
N SER A 229 8.79 -4.89 -7.21
CA SER A 229 7.41 -5.11 -6.73
C SER A 229 6.63 -5.97 -7.73
N LEU A 230 6.69 -5.69 -9.04
CA LEU A 230 6.04 -6.51 -10.06
C LEU A 230 6.55 -7.95 -10.07
N ALA A 231 7.87 -8.16 -10.01
CA ALA A 231 8.46 -9.49 -9.95
C ALA A 231 8.05 -10.25 -8.69
N PHE A 232 7.96 -9.55 -7.53
CA PHE A 232 7.48 -10.12 -6.28
C PHE A 232 6.00 -10.49 -6.36
N LEU A 233 5.14 -9.58 -6.84
CA LEU A 233 3.70 -9.79 -6.98
C LEU A 233 3.39 -10.93 -7.95
N ALA A 234 4.08 -10.99 -9.11
CA ALA A 234 3.94 -12.07 -10.07
C ALA A 234 4.27 -13.45 -9.47
N LYS A 235 5.23 -13.52 -8.56
CA LYS A 235 5.61 -14.77 -7.88
C LYS A 235 4.62 -15.19 -6.78
N THR A 236 3.96 -14.21 -6.14
CA THR A 236 3.22 -14.47 -4.88
C THR A 236 1.71 -14.55 -5.07
N ILE A 237 1.14 -13.75 -5.97
CA ILE A 237 -0.31 -13.64 -6.15
C ILE A 237 -0.81 -13.92 -7.56
N CYS A 238 0.07 -14.04 -8.58
CA CYS A 238 -0.28 -14.51 -9.93
C CYS A 238 0.04 -16.04 -10.09
#